data_f7e6f18963e91d6f608d4f1ae097163f
#
_entry.id   f7e6f18963e91d6f608d4f1ae097163f
#
_cell.length_a   1.000
_cell.length_b   1.000
_cell.length_c   1.000
_cell.angle_alpha   90.00
_cell.angle_beta   90.00
_cell.angle_gamma   90.00
#
_symmetry.space_group_name_H-M   'P 1'
#
loop_
_entity.id
_entity.type
_entity.pdbx_description
1 polymer ?
#
loop_
_entity_poly.entity_id
_entity_poly.type
_entity_poly.pdbx_seq_one_letter_code
_entity_poly.pdbx_strand_id
1 'polypeptide(L)'
;MAKDRKLYLNERTTIRDVAQEAGVSLTTVSHALNGYKDVSEKTRQKVMEVARRLDYMPDEAGRSLRGIQKKTIALLLAGELPEEDPSGMMFGLTSGIYKIAQKMEYEFTILTMPTNKQIKISFGQICKKKKLTGIIVDGLAMDMPYYEQIKNSEIPCVLVDVALESDHVCEVSVDNEKASFEEVEHLIENGCRNIAMLSGKKTAQVSERRECGYRRALEKYGLHIREEWIEDCLFDQKTAVQK
;
A
#
# COMPACT_ATOMS: atom_id res chain seq x y z
N MET A 1 4.69 36.38 -37.28
CA MET A 1 5.11 35.16 -36.59
C MET A 1 4.68 35.22 -35.15
N ALA A 2 3.43 34.88 -34.89
CA ALA A 2 2.86 34.77 -33.52
C ALA A 2 1.59 33.91 -33.59
N LYS A 3 1.79 32.64 -33.93
CA LYS A 3 0.79 31.56 -33.82
C LYS A 3 1.58 30.36 -33.40
N ASP A 4 1.54 29.99 -32.13
CA ASP A 4 1.80 28.67 -31.60
C ASP A 4 2.17 28.70 -30.09
N ARG A 5 1.25 29.31 -29.31
CA ARG A 5 1.29 29.16 -27.82
C ARG A 5 -0.10 28.96 -27.24
N LYS A 6 -0.89 28.06 -27.86
CA LYS A 6 -2.17 27.56 -27.32
C LYS A 6 -2.19 26.05 -27.29
N LEU A 7 -1.13 25.45 -26.79
CA LEU A 7 -1.11 24.03 -26.42
C LEU A 7 -0.88 23.95 -24.92
N TYR A 8 -1.75 23.22 -24.24
CA TYR A 8 -1.72 22.83 -22.80
C TYR A 8 -2.63 23.63 -21.83
N LEU A 9 -3.77 24.13 -22.30
CA LEU A 9 -4.95 24.21 -21.45
C LEU A 9 -5.99 23.27 -22.07
N ASN A 10 -5.95 21.99 -21.71
CA ASN A 10 -7.00 21.02 -22.00
C ASN A 10 -8.28 21.54 -21.33
N GLU A 11 -9.15 22.19 -22.06
CA GLU A 11 -10.56 22.30 -21.67
C GLU A 11 -11.07 20.87 -21.60
N ARG A 12 -11.29 20.35 -20.39
CA ARG A 12 -11.79 18.99 -20.17
C ARG A 12 -13.10 18.86 -20.90
N THR A 13 -13.15 17.95 -21.87
CA THR A 13 -14.39 17.55 -22.54
C THR A 13 -15.43 17.16 -21.49
N THR A 14 -16.61 17.72 -21.59
CA THR A 14 -17.70 17.53 -20.65
C THR A 14 -18.79 16.62 -21.23
N ILE A 15 -19.67 16.09 -20.37
CA ILE A 15 -20.84 15.33 -20.81
C ILE A 15 -21.76 16.16 -21.73
N ARG A 16 -21.71 17.51 -21.62
CA ARG A 16 -22.47 18.41 -22.47
C ARG A 16 -21.95 18.39 -23.90
N ASP A 17 -20.63 18.35 -24.07
CA ASP A 17 -20.00 18.29 -25.39
C ASP A 17 -20.35 16.98 -26.10
N VAL A 18 -20.35 15.86 -25.35
CA VAL A 18 -20.79 14.57 -25.89
C VAL A 18 -22.27 14.60 -26.28
N ALA A 19 -23.14 15.22 -25.48
CA ALA A 19 -24.57 15.33 -25.76
C ALA A 19 -24.83 16.15 -27.01
N GLN A 20 -24.16 17.28 -27.14
CA GLN A 20 -24.25 18.19 -28.30
C GLN A 20 -23.79 17.47 -29.57
N GLU A 21 -22.65 16.84 -29.56
CA GLU A 21 -22.04 16.15 -30.70
C GLU A 21 -22.82 14.89 -31.10
N ALA A 22 -23.36 14.15 -30.12
CA ALA A 22 -24.20 12.99 -30.37
C ALA A 22 -25.65 13.37 -30.74
N GLY A 23 -26.05 14.64 -30.58
CA GLY A 23 -27.43 15.09 -30.87
C GLY A 23 -28.49 14.45 -29.98
N VAL A 24 -28.17 14.23 -28.69
CA VAL A 24 -29.08 13.63 -27.71
C VAL A 24 -29.06 14.42 -26.39
N SER A 25 -30.03 14.15 -25.50
CA SER A 25 -30.07 14.81 -24.21
C SER A 25 -28.93 14.38 -23.28
N LEU A 26 -28.57 15.21 -22.30
CA LEU A 26 -27.61 14.85 -21.24
C LEU A 26 -28.01 13.56 -20.51
N THR A 27 -29.29 13.39 -20.25
CA THR A 27 -29.84 12.16 -19.63
C THR A 27 -29.60 10.96 -20.52
N THR A 28 -29.84 11.07 -21.82
CA THR A 28 -29.60 10.00 -22.80
C THR A 28 -28.10 9.61 -22.84
N VAL A 29 -27.19 10.58 -22.87
CA VAL A 29 -25.74 10.30 -22.79
C VAL A 29 -25.42 9.55 -21.50
N SER A 30 -25.91 10.07 -20.38
CA SER A 30 -25.69 9.45 -19.08
C SER A 30 -26.20 8.00 -19.03
N HIS A 31 -27.41 7.75 -19.55
CA HIS A 31 -28.00 6.41 -19.59
C HIS A 31 -27.25 5.48 -20.56
N ALA A 32 -26.84 5.98 -21.72
CA ALA A 32 -26.06 5.22 -22.70
C ALA A 32 -24.70 4.76 -22.13
N LEU A 33 -23.95 5.69 -21.51
CA LEU A 33 -22.63 5.41 -20.92
C LEU A 33 -22.71 4.48 -19.69
N ASN A 34 -23.83 4.45 -19.01
CA ASN A 34 -24.05 3.62 -17.82
C ASN A 34 -24.81 2.29 -18.10
N GLY A 35 -25.09 1.96 -19.35
CA GLY A 35 -25.68 0.68 -19.69
C GLY A 35 -27.17 0.52 -19.36
N TYR A 36 -27.90 1.61 -19.11
CA TYR A 36 -29.37 1.52 -18.85
C TYR A 36 -30.12 0.96 -20.06
N LYS A 37 -31.12 0.11 -19.79
CA LYS A 37 -31.90 -0.59 -20.81
C LYS A 37 -32.89 0.30 -21.60
N ASP A 38 -33.12 1.52 -21.12
CA ASP A 38 -34.03 2.50 -21.71
C ASP A 38 -33.42 3.27 -22.91
N VAL A 39 -32.16 3.02 -23.25
CA VAL A 39 -31.49 3.58 -24.43
C VAL A 39 -31.30 2.49 -25.48
N SER A 40 -31.76 2.78 -26.72
CA SER A 40 -31.59 1.85 -27.83
C SER A 40 -30.10 1.56 -28.09
N GLU A 41 -29.82 0.34 -28.58
CA GLU A 41 -28.43 -0.08 -28.88
C GLU A 41 -27.77 0.84 -29.91
N LYS A 42 -28.51 1.29 -30.94
CA LYS A 42 -28.04 2.25 -31.94
C LYS A 42 -27.65 3.59 -31.32
N THR A 43 -28.44 4.10 -30.37
CA THR A 43 -28.14 5.36 -29.65
C THR A 43 -26.94 5.18 -28.74
N ARG A 44 -26.83 4.03 -28.04
CA ARG A 44 -25.72 3.68 -27.18
C ARG A 44 -24.41 3.66 -27.96
N GLN A 45 -24.35 2.97 -29.09
CA GLN A 45 -23.17 2.90 -29.94
C GLN A 45 -22.74 4.28 -30.43
N LYS A 46 -23.70 5.12 -30.89
CA LYS A 46 -23.41 6.51 -31.29
C LYS A 46 -22.78 7.32 -30.16
N VAL A 47 -23.35 7.27 -28.95
CA VAL A 47 -22.82 7.99 -27.79
C VAL A 47 -21.42 7.51 -27.40
N MET A 48 -21.19 6.18 -27.39
CA MET A 48 -19.88 5.59 -27.08
C MET A 48 -18.82 6.00 -28.11
N GLU A 49 -19.16 6.05 -29.39
CA GLU A 49 -18.25 6.49 -30.45
C GLU A 49 -17.88 7.98 -30.30
N VAL A 50 -18.87 8.83 -30.06
CA VAL A 50 -18.64 10.27 -29.83
C VAL A 50 -17.79 10.51 -28.58
N ALA A 51 -18.10 9.82 -27.48
CA ALA A 51 -17.33 9.93 -26.24
C ALA A 51 -15.85 9.54 -26.46
N ARG A 52 -15.61 8.44 -27.20
CA ARG A 52 -14.24 8.02 -27.56
C ARG A 52 -13.53 9.04 -28.44
N ARG A 53 -14.21 9.60 -29.46
CA ARG A 53 -13.63 10.59 -30.37
C ARG A 53 -13.27 11.89 -29.67
N LEU A 54 -14.07 12.30 -28.68
CA LEU A 54 -13.85 13.51 -27.89
C LEU A 54 -12.93 13.27 -26.67
N ASP A 55 -12.38 12.06 -26.51
CA ASP A 55 -11.60 11.65 -25.32
C ASP A 55 -12.34 11.94 -24.00
N TYR A 56 -13.66 11.80 -24.03
CA TYR A 56 -14.49 12.04 -22.87
C TYR A 56 -14.47 10.84 -21.92
N MET A 57 -14.01 11.06 -20.70
CA MET A 57 -14.15 10.11 -19.60
C MET A 57 -15.22 10.61 -18.61
N PRO A 58 -16.23 9.78 -18.28
CA PRO A 58 -17.22 10.15 -17.27
C PRO A 58 -16.56 10.49 -15.95
N ASP A 59 -16.92 11.62 -15.37
CA ASP A 59 -16.38 12.08 -14.08
C ASP A 59 -16.75 11.09 -12.97
N GLU A 60 -15.75 10.70 -12.15
CA GLU A 60 -15.95 9.77 -11.03
C GLU A 60 -16.99 10.28 -10.02
N ALA A 61 -17.12 11.60 -9.88
CA ALA A 61 -18.15 12.21 -9.06
C ALA A 61 -19.58 11.85 -9.53
N GLY A 62 -19.79 11.72 -10.85
CA GLY A 62 -21.06 11.29 -11.43
C GLY A 62 -21.36 9.80 -11.23
N ARG A 63 -20.33 8.95 -11.09
CA ARG A 63 -20.48 7.51 -10.82
C ARG A 63 -20.76 7.23 -9.35
N SER A 64 -20.15 7.97 -8.43
CA SER A 64 -20.31 7.78 -6.99
C SER A 64 -21.74 8.12 -6.48
N LEU A 65 -22.47 8.99 -7.20
CA LEU A 65 -23.87 9.30 -6.92
C LEU A 65 -24.84 8.15 -7.20
N ARG A 66 -24.38 7.07 -7.82
CA ARG A 66 -25.21 5.93 -8.26
C ARG A 66 -24.92 4.59 -7.57
N GLY A 67 -24.20 4.60 -6.45
CA GLY A 67 -24.06 3.41 -5.59
C GLY A 67 -23.07 2.34 -6.09
N ILE A 68 -22.40 2.52 -7.24
CA ILE A 68 -21.30 1.66 -7.67
C ILE A 68 -20.01 2.35 -7.23
N GLN A 69 -19.75 2.36 -5.93
CA GLN A 69 -18.42 2.70 -5.44
C GLN A 69 -17.48 1.53 -5.79
N LYS A 70 -16.55 1.77 -6.69
CA LYS A 70 -15.42 0.84 -6.82
C LYS A 70 -14.72 0.76 -5.46
N LYS A 71 -14.54 -0.44 -4.98
CA LYS A 71 -13.80 -0.68 -3.74
C LYS A 71 -12.34 -0.35 -3.99
N THR A 72 -11.79 0.55 -3.20
CA THR A 72 -10.39 0.98 -3.32
C THR A 72 -9.60 0.48 -2.14
N ILE A 73 -8.52 -0.23 -2.39
CA ILE A 73 -7.55 -0.63 -1.36
C ILE A 73 -6.22 0.08 -1.60
N ALA A 74 -5.45 0.25 -0.54
CA ALA A 74 -4.12 0.84 -0.61
C ALA A 74 -3.07 -0.07 0.01
N LEU A 75 -1.86 -0.07 -0.55
CA LEU A 75 -0.64 -0.39 0.18
C LEU A 75 -0.07 0.91 0.72
N LEU A 76 -0.04 1.05 2.04
CA LEU A 76 0.56 2.19 2.73
C LEU A 76 1.94 1.81 3.24
N LEU A 77 2.95 2.53 2.78
CA LEU A 77 4.31 2.44 3.25
C LEU A 77 4.50 3.47 4.36
N ALA A 78 4.58 2.98 5.61
CA ALA A 78 4.54 3.83 6.80
C ALA A 78 5.89 4.49 7.12
N GLY A 79 7.00 3.96 6.60
CA GLY A 79 8.35 4.51 6.75
C GLY A 79 8.83 5.31 5.54
N GLU A 80 10.12 5.58 5.53
CA GLU A 80 10.82 6.06 4.34
C GLU A 80 10.93 4.92 3.34
N LEU A 81 10.82 5.26 2.04
CA LEU A 81 11.09 4.29 0.99
C LEU A 81 12.60 4.02 0.95
N PRO A 82 13.03 2.76 0.96
CA PRO A 82 14.43 2.46 0.72
C PRO A 82 14.84 2.95 -0.67
N GLU A 83 16.06 3.45 -0.80
CA GLU A 83 16.62 3.88 -2.10
C GLU A 83 16.75 2.69 -3.07
N GLU A 84 16.95 1.47 -2.54
CA GLU A 84 17.09 0.23 -3.29
C GLU A 84 16.27 -0.88 -2.63
N ASP A 85 15.79 -1.83 -3.42
CA ASP A 85 15.13 -3.06 -2.97
C ASP A 85 15.89 -4.31 -3.46
N PRO A 86 17.08 -4.57 -2.93
CA PRO A 86 17.93 -5.68 -3.39
C PRO A 86 17.29 -7.06 -3.14
N SER A 87 16.38 -7.16 -2.19
CA SER A 87 15.64 -8.39 -1.89
C SER A 87 14.49 -8.66 -2.86
N GLY A 88 14.01 -7.64 -3.57
CA GLY A 88 12.78 -7.69 -4.37
C GLY A 88 11.51 -7.85 -3.55
N MET A 89 11.57 -7.71 -2.23
CA MET A 89 10.44 -7.91 -1.33
C MET A 89 9.30 -6.92 -1.63
N MET A 90 9.62 -5.65 -1.80
CA MET A 90 8.64 -4.61 -2.12
C MET A 90 7.96 -4.86 -3.47
N PHE A 91 8.74 -5.29 -4.47
CA PHE A 91 8.18 -5.68 -5.77
C PHE A 91 7.27 -6.91 -5.65
N GLY A 92 7.68 -7.94 -4.89
CA GLY A 92 6.90 -9.13 -4.64
C GLY A 92 5.57 -8.83 -3.95
N LEU A 93 5.62 -8.04 -2.87
CA LEU A 93 4.44 -7.61 -2.11
C LEU A 93 3.47 -6.81 -3.00
N THR A 94 3.96 -5.78 -3.67
CA THR A 94 3.15 -4.92 -4.55
C THR A 94 2.52 -5.73 -5.69
N SER A 95 3.31 -6.58 -6.36
CA SER A 95 2.84 -7.42 -7.46
C SER A 95 1.79 -8.43 -7.01
N GLY A 96 1.96 -9.04 -5.83
CA GLY A 96 0.99 -9.96 -5.24
C GLY A 96 -0.33 -9.28 -4.94
N ILE A 97 -0.31 -8.14 -4.26
CA ILE A 97 -1.51 -7.34 -3.96
C ILE A 97 -2.21 -6.91 -5.25
N TYR A 98 -1.47 -6.38 -6.22
CA TYR A 98 -2.03 -5.92 -7.49
C TYR A 98 -2.77 -7.03 -8.24
N LYS A 99 -2.17 -8.23 -8.34
CA LYS A 99 -2.81 -9.39 -9.01
C LYS A 99 -4.15 -9.77 -8.37
N ILE A 100 -4.21 -9.76 -7.05
CA ILE A 100 -5.46 -10.10 -6.33
C ILE A 100 -6.48 -8.97 -6.44
N ALA A 101 -6.05 -7.70 -6.30
CA ALA A 101 -6.91 -6.54 -6.48
C ALA A 101 -7.59 -6.54 -7.87
N GLN A 102 -6.83 -6.81 -8.94
CA GLN A 102 -7.36 -6.93 -10.30
C GLN A 102 -8.39 -8.05 -10.42
N LYS A 103 -8.09 -9.24 -9.88
CA LYS A 103 -9.01 -10.38 -9.90
C LYS A 103 -10.33 -10.10 -9.18
N MET A 104 -10.28 -9.29 -8.12
CA MET A 104 -11.43 -8.92 -7.29
C MET A 104 -12.10 -7.61 -7.71
N GLU A 105 -11.66 -7.01 -8.81
CA GLU A 105 -12.16 -5.73 -9.33
C GLU A 105 -12.02 -4.55 -8.34
N TYR A 106 -11.00 -4.61 -7.48
CA TYR A 106 -10.62 -3.49 -6.60
C TYR A 106 -9.71 -2.52 -7.34
N GLU A 107 -9.89 -1.22 -7.09
CA GLU A 107 -8.85 -0.24 -7.40
C GLU A 107 -7.72 -0.36 -6.38
N PHE A 108 -6.47 -0.33 -6.86
CA PHE A 108 -5.29 -0.42 -6.02
C PHE A 108 -4.43 0.84 -6.16
N THR A 109 -3.98 1.36 -5.03
CA THR A 109 -3.07 2.52 -4.97
C THR A 109 -1.97 2.29 -3.95
N ILE A 110 -0.83 2.94 -4.16
CA ILE A 110 0.29 2.95 -3.19
C ILE A 110 0.37 4.33 -2.56
N LEU A 111 0.51 4.37 -1.25
CA LEU A 111 0.61 5.60 -0.47
C LEU A 111 1.90 5.56 0.36
N THR A 112 2.66 6.64 0.33
CA THR A 112 3.85 6.81 1.16
C THR A 112 3.56 7.81 2.26
N MET A 113 3.67 7.35 3.51
CA MET A 113 3.35 8.14 4.70
C MET A 113 4.47 8.07 5.74
N PRO A 114 5.63 8.71 5.48
CA PRO A 114 6.69 8.79 6.47
C PRO A 114 6.22 9.55 7.72
N THR A 115 6.90 9.35 8.85
CA THR A 115 6.50 9.84 10.19
C THR A 115 6.13 11.32 10.19
N ASN A 116 6.89 12.16 9.50
CA ASN A 116 6.63 13.60 9.40
C ASN A 116 5.29 13.95 8.70
N LYS A 117 4.80 13.10 7.81
CA LYS A 117 3.47 13.23 7.20
C LYS A 117 2.37 12.66 8.10
N GLN A 118 2.64 11.58 8.84
CA GLN A 118 1.69 10.98 9.77
C GLN A 118 1.29 11.94 10.90
N ILE A 119 2.22 12.80 11.33
CA ILE A 119 1.94 13.85 12.33
C ILE A 119 0.96 14.91 11.79
N LYS A 120 1.01 15.19 10.49
CA LYS A 120 0.21 16.26 9.85
C LYS A 120 -1.16 15.79 9.36
N ILE A 121 -1.28 14.53 8.98
CA ILE A 121 -2.49 13.94 8.39
C ILE A 121 -2.78 12.66 9.14
N SER A 122 -3.93 12.57 9.80
CA SER A 122 -4.30 11.36 10.54
C SER A 122 -4.60 10.18 9.60
N PHE A 123 -4.49 8.97 10.12
CA PHE A 123 -4.82 7.73 9.40
C PHE A 123 -6.25 7.75 8.85
N GLY A 124 -7.22 8.14 9.68
CA GLY A 124 -8.61 8.25 9.26
C GLY A 124 -8.83 9.31 8.16
N GLN A 125 -8.09 10.44 8.22
CA GLN A 125 -8.17 11.48 7.18
C GLN A 125 -7.67 10.99 5.83
N ILE A 126 -6.55 10.26 5.79
CA ILE A 126 -6.03 9.74 4.50
C ILE A 126 -6.96 8.68 3.92
N CYS A 127 -7.47 7.77 4.76
CA CYS A 127 -8.43 6.75 4.34
C CYS A 127 -9.72 7.39 3.77
N LYS A 128 -10.29 8.37 4.46
CA LYS A 128 -11.48 9.11 4.01
C LYS A 128 -11.22 9.89 2.72
N LYS A 129 -10.10 10.62 2.66
CA LYS A 129 -9.70 11.39 1.46
C LYS A 129 -9.55 10.52 0.23
N LYS A 130 -9.02 9.31 0.40
CA LYS A 130 -8.77 8.34 -0.68
C LYS A 130 -9.94 7.36 -0.86
N LYS A 131 -11.01 7.49 -0.08
CA LYS A 131 -12.19 6.61 -0.09
C LYS A 131 -11.80 5.12 0.01
N LEU A 132 -10.85 4.81 0.88
CA LEU A 132 -10.35 3.45 1.04
C LEU A 132 -11.38 2.58 1.73
N THR A 133 -11.57 1.38 1.24
CA THR A 133 -12.40 0.33 1.84
C THR A 133 -11.59 -0.69 2.64
N GLY A 134 -10.28 -0.67 2.50
CA GLY A 134 -9.31 -1.47 3.23
C GLY A 134 -7.89 -1.01 2.93
N ILE A 135 -6.95 -1.35 3.80
CA ILE A 135 -5.57 -0.90 3.69
C ILE A 135 -4.60 -1.99 4.13
N ILE A 136 -3.53 -2.12 3.39
CA ILE A 136 -2.39 -2.96 3.78
C ILE A 136 -1.28 -2.00 4.18
N VAL A 137 -0.68 -2.21 5.34
CA VAL A 137 0.36 -1.32 5.89
C VAL A 137 1.66 -2.09 6.04
N ASP A 138 2.70 -1.57 5.46
CA ASP A 138 4.06 -2.08 5.56
C ASP A 138 4.99 -1.04 6.16
N GLY A 139 6.02 -1.49 6.90
CA GLY A 139 7.01 -0.62 7.54
C GLY A 139 6.49 0.15 8.76
N LEU A 140 5.38 -0.28 9.37
CA LEU A 140 4.86 0.33 10.60
C LEU A 140 5.73 -0.06 11.81
N ALA A 141 6.16 0.93 12.60
CA ALA A 141 6.83 0.72 13.87
C ALA A 141 5.96 1.20 15.04
N MET A 142 6.18 0.65 16.23
CA MET A 142 5.36 0.93 17.43
C MET A 142 5.42 2.39 17.89
N ASP A 143 6.48 3.10 17.56
CA ASP A 143 6.69 4.53 17.90
C ASP A 143 6.09 5.49 16.86
N MET A 144 5.47 4.97 15.80
CA MET A 144 4.88 5.81 14.77
C MET A 144 3.46 6.28 15.13
N PRO A 145 3.08 7.52 14.75
CA PRO A 145 1.75 8.07 15.06
C PRO A 145 0.58 7.22 14.55
N TYR A 146 0.75 6.49 13.45
CA TYR A 146 -0.30 5.64 12.89
C TYR A 146 -0.53 4.35 13.68
N TYR A 147 0.42 3.90 14.49
CA TYR A 147 0.25 2.65 15.26
C TYR A 147 -1.00 2.67 16.14
N GLU A 148 -1.14 3.67 17.02
CA GLU A 148 -2.32 3.83 17.88
C GLU A 148 -3.59 4.20 17.10
N GLN A 149 -3.45 4.94 16.00
CA GLN A 149 -4.60 5.32 15.18
C GLN A 149 -5.20 4.13 14.43
N ILE A 150 -4.38 3.19 13.97
CA ILE A 150 -4.82 1.94 13.33
C ILE A 150 -5.53 1.06 14.34
N LYS A 151 -5.00 0.93 15.56
CA LYS A 151 -5.60 0.16 16.64
C LYS A 151 -7.05 0.57 16.93
N ASN A 152 -7.32 1.88 16.86
CA ASN A 152 -8.62 2.46 17.14
C ASN A 152 -9.47 2.71 15.87
N SER A 153 -9.06 2.16 14.71
CA SER A 153 -9.75 2.37 13.42
C SER A 153 -10.75 1.25 13.14
N GLU A 154 -11.89 1.60 12.56
CA GLU A 154 -12.88 0.64 12.05
C GLU A 154 -12.59 0.20 10.60
N ILE A 155 -11.55 0.78 9.98
CA ILE A 155 -11.18 0.46 8.61
C ILE A 155 -10.41 -0.88 8.60
N PRO A 156 -10.82 -1.87 7.80
CA PRO A 156 -10.11 -3.12 7.69
C PRO A 156 -8.64 -2.92 7.30
N CYS A 157 -7.73 -3.40 8.13
CA CYS A 157 -6.29 -3.27 7.96
C CYS A 157 -5.61 -4.63 7.94
N VAL A 158 -4.64 -4.78 7.06
CA VAL A 158 -3.66 -5.87 7.10
C VAL A 158 -2.30 -5.24 7.39
N LEU A 159 -1.64 -5.69 8.46
CA LEU A 159 -0.31 -5.24 8.83
C LEU A 159 0.72 -6.28 8.42
N VAL A 160 1.78 -5.84 7.77
CA VAL A 160 2.92 -6.70 7.41
C VAL A 160 3.92 -6.66 8.55
N ASP A 161 4.21 -7.83 9.13
CA ASP A 161 5.19 -8.03 10.22
C ASP A 161 4.89 -7.24 11.53
N VAL A 162 3.63 -6.85 11.74
CA VAL A 162 3.21 -6.15 12.96
C VAL A 162 1.94 -6.79 13.52
N ALA A 163 2.01 -7.33 14.73
CA ALA A 163 0.84 -7.76 15.49
C ALA A 163 0.22 -6.56 16.22
N LEU A 164 -1.10 -6.46 16.11
CA LEU A 164 -1.88 -5.45 16.80
C LEU A 164 -3.27 -6.02 17.08
N GLU A 165 -3.65 -6.03 18.36
CA GLU A 165 -4.96 -6.54 18.77
C GLU A 165 -6.06 -5.54 18.46
N SER A 166 -6.91 -5.87 17.48
CA SER A 166 -8.10 -5.11 17.09
C SER A 166 -8.98 -5.99 16.21
N ASP A 167 -10.30 -5.81 16.30
CA ASP A 167 -11.29 -6.56 15.51
C ASP A 167 -11.19 -6.27 13.99
N HIS A 168 -10.54 -5.20 13.62
CA HIS A 168 -10.40 -4.74 12.23
C HIS A 168 -8.99 -4.91 11.66
N VAL A 169 -8.09 -5.51 12.41
CA VAL A 169 -6.68 -5.69 12.02
C VAL A 169 -6.34 -7.16 11.90
N CYS A 170 -5.61 -7.49 10.84
CA CYS A 170 -5.02 -8.82 10.63
C CYS A 170 -3.52 -8.66 10.40
N GLU A 171 -2.71 -9.55 10.99
CA GLU A 171 -1.28 -9.63 10.71
C GLU A 171 -1.02 -10.63 9.57
N VAL A 172 -0.10 -10.28 8.69
CA VAL A 172 0.55 -11.20 7.75
C VAL A 172 2.05 -11.13 8.01
N SER A 173 2.62 -12.22 8.48
CA SER A 173 4.02 -12.31 8.87
C SER A 173 4.54 -13.72 8.66
N VAL A 174 5.86 -13.86 8.64
CA VAL A 174 6.53 -15.15 8.85
C VAL A 174 6.81 -15.35 10.34
N ASP A 175 7.12 -16.57 10.76
CA ASP A 175 7.60 -16.83 12.12
C ASP A 175 9.06 -16.33 12.25
N ASN A 176 9.18 -15.02 12.48
CA ASN A 176 10.47 -14.33 12.55
C ASN A 176 11.35 -14.84 13.69
N GLU A 177 10.76 -15.27 14.81
CA GLU A 177 11.51 -15.83 15.92
C GLU A 177 12.10 -17.18 15.55
N LYS A 178 11.27 -18.06 14.99
CA LYS A 178 11.71 -19.38 14.52
C LYS A 178 12.74 -19.28 13.41
N ALA A 179 12.53 -18.41 12.43
CA ALA A 179 13.45 -18.21 11.31
C ALA A 179 14.84 -17.76 11.81
N SER A 180 14.88 -16.77 12.71
CA SER A 180 16.14 -16.30 13.30
C SER A 180 16.81 -17.38 14.15
N PHE A 181 16.04 -18.15 14.89
CA PHE A 181 16.55 -19.28 15.65
C PHE A 181 17.21 -20.32 14.74
N GLU A 182 16.55 -20.73 13.66
CA GLU A 182 17.06 -21.73 12.72
C GLU A 182 18.33 -21.25 12.00
N GLU A 183 18.42 -19.95 11.63
CA GLU A 183 19.61 -19.38 11.04
C GLU A 183 20.82 -19.41 12.00
N VAL A 184 20.63 -19.03 13.25
CA VAL A 184 21.69 -19.05 14.25
C VAL A 184 22.07 -20.51 14.60
N GLU A 185 21.12 -21.40 14.72
CA GLU A 185 21.36 -22.84 14.92
C GLU A 185 22.21 -23.41 13.79
N HIS A 186 21.89 -23.08 12.54
CA HIS A 186 22.67 -23.48 11.37
C HIS A 186 24.13 -23.01 11.47
N LEU A 187 24.38 -21.76 11.87
CA LEU A 187 25.74 -21.26 12.09
C LEU A 187 26.49 -22.06 13.15
N ILE A 188 25.81 -22.36 14.28
CA ILE A 188 26.41 -23.11 15.39
C ILE A 188 26.74 -24.55 14.95
N GLU A 189 25.85 -25.21 14.24
CA GLU A 189 26.06 -26.58 13.71
C GLU A 189 27.23 -26.63 12.73
N ASN A 190 27.47 -25.53 11.99
CA ASN A 190 28.63 -25.38 11.12
C ASN A 190 29.92 -24.92 11.83
N GLY A 191 29.93 -24.94 13.17
CA GLY A 191 31.12 -24.69 13.99
C GLY A 191 31.33 -23.24 14.42
N CYS A 192 30.45 -22.31 14.06
CA CYS A 192 30.53 -20.94 14.55
C CYS A 192 30.24 -20.86 16.05
N ARG A 193 31.03 -20.08 16.80
CA ARG A 193 30.87 -19.87 18.24
C ARG A 193 30.79 -18.39 18.60
N ASN A 194 31.26 -17.53 17.75
CA ASN A 194 31.20 -16.07 17.87
C ASN A 194 30.24 -15.57 16.79
N ILE A 195 29.00 -15.27 17.19
CA ILE A 195 27.92 -14.91 16.27
C ILE A 195 27.41 -13.55 16.73
N ALA A 196 27.44 -12.56 15.86
CA ALA A 196 26.88 -11.23 16.08
C ALA A 196 25.56 -11.09 15.32
N MET A 197 24.71 -10.16 15.75
CA MET A 197 23.44 -9.85 15.11
C MET A 197 23.42 -8.39 14.68
N LEU A 198 23.29 -8.15 13.37
CA LEU A 198 22.91 -6.84 12.84
C LEU A 198 21.38 -6.78 12.78
N SER A 199 20.79 -6.14 13.77
CA SER A 199 19.34 -6.05 13.92
C SER A 199 18.75 -4.88 13.13
N GLY A 200 17.44 -4.87 12.99
CA GLY A 200 16.72 -3.71 12.48
C GLY A 200 16.44 -2.67 13.56
N LYS A 201 15.44 -1.81 13.32
CA LYS A 201 15.01 -0.80 14.28
C LYS A 201 14.36 -1.45 15.52
N LYS A 202 14.81 -1.09 16.74
CA LYS A 202 14.27 -1.65 18.01
C LYS A 202 12.77 -1.47 18.21
N THR A 203 12.19 -0.41 17.65
CA THR A 203 10.75 -0.16 17.74
C THR A 203 9.93 -0.93 16.68
N ALA A 204 10.57 -1.73 15.84
CA ALA A 204 9.91 -2.64 14.93
C ALA A 204 9.77 -4.03 15.57
N GLN A 205 8.54 -4.55 15.68
CA GLN A 205 8.26 -5.86 16.30
C GLN A 205 9.03 -7.01 15.65
N VAL A 206 9.26 -6.93 14.35
CA VAL A 206 10.04 -7.94 13.63
C VAL A 206 11.49 -8.02 14.13
N SER A 207 12.09 -6.89 14.53
CA SER A 207 13.43 -6.87 15.10
C SER A 207 13.49 -7.56 16.48
N GLU A 208 12.51 -7.29 17.33
CA GLU A 208 12.36 -7.94 18.64
C GLU A 208 12.19 -9.46 18.50
N ARG A 209 11.31 -9.90 17.61
CA ARG A 209 11.06 -11.33 17.36
C ARG A 209 12.33 -12.04 16.87
N ARG A 210 13.07 -11.42 15.94
CA ARG A 210 14.34 -11.98 15.43
C ARG A 210 15.42 -12.02 16.50
N GLU A 211 15.53 -10.99 17.33
CA GLU A 211 16.45 -10.97 18.47
C GLU A 211 16.11 -12.08 19.48
N CYS A 212 14.83 -12.30 19.74
CA CYS A 212 14.38 -13.40 20.60
C CYS A 212 14.85 -14.77 20.05
N GLY A 213 14.67 -15.02 18.76
CA GLY A 213 15.15 -16.25 18.11
C GLY A 213 16.67 -16.41 18.20
N TYR A 214 17.44 -15.35 17.94
CA TYR A 214 18.88 -15.36 18.09
C TYR A 214 19.33 -15.72 19.52
N ARG A 215 18.76 -15.06 20.53
CA ARG A 215 19.09 -15.32 21.95
C ARG A 215 18.77 -16.77 22.34
N ARG A 216 17.58 -17.26 21.99
CA ARG A 216 17.15 -18.64 22.27
C ARG A 216 18.06 -19.69 21.64
N ALA A 217 18.56 -19.45 20.44
CA ALA A 217 19.50 -20.37 19.79
C ALA A 217 20.83 -20.41 20.54
N LEU A 218 21.42 -19.27 20.91
CA LEU A 218 22.65 -19.22 21.72
C LEU A 218 22.47 -19.91 23.06
N GLU A 219 21.37 -19.66 23.77
CA GLU A 219 21.03 -20.29 25.06
C GLU A 219 20.92 -21.82 24.95
N LYS A 220 20.20 -22.32 23.91
CA LYS A 220 20.07 -23.76 23.65
C LYS A 220 21.41 -24.48 23.54
N TYR A 221 22.38 -23.84 22.96
CA TYR A 221 23.73 -24.41 22.74
C TYR A 221 24.75 -23.98 23.79
N GLY A 222 24.33 -23.30 24.85
CA GLY A 222 25.19 -22.88 25.97
C GLY A 222 26.23 -21.85 25.56
N LEU A 223 25.96 -21.05 24.51
CA LEU A 223 26.82 -19.97 24.08
C LEU A 223 26.49 -18.67 24.83
N HIS A 224 27.53 -17.90 25.14
CA HIS A 224 27.36 -16.64 25.87
C HIS A 224 26.77 -15.56 24.98
N ILE A 225 25.67 -14.94 25.42
CA ILE A 225 25.08 -13.76 24.76
C ILE A 225 25.91 -12.54 25.13
N ARG A 226 26.40 -11.85 24.12
CA ARG A 226 27.14 -10.59 24.29
C ARG A 226 26.29 -9.46 23.77
N GLU A 227 25.81 -8.60 24.65
CA GLU A 227 24.91 -7.51 24.32
C GLU A 227 25.56 -6.52 23.31
N GLU A 228 26.87 -6.34 23.38
CA GLU A 228 27.65 -5.52 22.47
C GLU A 228 27.76 -6.09 21.04
N TRP A 229 27.25 -7.32 20.82
CA TRP A 229 27.19 -7.96 19.50
C TRP A 229 25.80 -7.91 18.89
N ILE A 230 24.86 -7.24 19.53
CA ILE A 230 23.52 -7.00 18.99
C ILE A 230 23.40 -5.53 18.64
N GLU A 231 23.58 -5.22 17.37
CA GLU A 231 23.66 -3.85 16.88
C GLU A 231 22.38 -3.44 16.15
N ASP A 232 21.83 -2.29 16.53
CA ASP A 232 20.69 -1.69 15.85
C ASP A 232 21.16 -0.97 14.58
N CYS A 233 20.80 -1.52 13.42
CA CYS A 233 21.18 -1.01 12.11
C CYS A 233 20.04 -0.30 11.37
N LEU A 234 18.89 -0.09 12.03
CA LEU A 234 17.75 0.69 11.52
C LEU A 234 17.19 0.20 10.17
N PHE A 235 17.47 -1.03 9.75
CA PHE A 235 17.23 -1.56 8.40
C PHE A 235 17.97 -0.76 7.31
N ASP A 236 19.07 -0.09 7.65
CA ASP A 236 19.85 0.75 6.74
C ASP A 236 21.25 0.15 6.51
N GLN A 237 21.57 -0.11 5.24
CA GLN A 237 22.85 -0.71 4.86
C GLN A 237 24.04 0.19 5.24
N LYS A 238 23.91 1.51 5.12
CA LYS A 238 25.01 2.45 5.45
C LYS A 238 25.31 2.41 6.94
N THR A 239 24.25 2.33 7.75
CA THR A 239 24.39 2.18 9.21
C THR A 239 25.02 0.84 9.56
N ALA A 240 24.61 -0.26 8.94
CA ALA A 240 25.15 -1.59 9.19
C ALA A 240 26.65 -1.71 8.86
N VAL A 241 27.13 -1.03 7.83
CA VAL A 241 28.55 -1.03 7.45
C VAL A 241 29.43 -0.27 8.44
N GLN A 242 28.85 0.61 9.24
CA GLN A 242 29.59 1.42 10.25
C GLN A 242 29.69 0.73 11.61
N LYS A 243 28.95 -0.36 11.83
CA LYS A 243 28.93 -1.18 13.05
C LYS A 243 29.95 -2.31 12.99
#